data_df1b135ca4e4d386e42654e162a9d277
#
_entry.id   df1b135ca4e4d386e42654e162a9d277
#
_cell.length_a   1.000
_cell.length_b   1.000
_cell.length_c   1.000
_cell.angle_alpha   90.00
_cell.angle_beta   90.00
_cell.angle_gamma   90.00
#
_symmetry.space_group_name_H-M   'P 1'
#
loop_
_entity.id
_entity.type
_entity.pdbx_description
1 polymer ?
#
loop_
_entity_poly.entity_id
_entity_poly.type
_entity_poly.pdbx_seq_one_letter_code
_entity_poly.pdbx_strand_id
1 'polypeptide(L)'
;FKAFMWPCYEMFSNTNIATSTTAIGRNSHYLGDVYAGYLEQRGASSQNKYAFQTVTNATSGNGWNFSSFIRRINIMLSHVDDSNMTEEEKNHWKSVGYFFHSFWYMELIDRFGDVPWVDTPLDDTSEEAYGSRMPRLEVADKVLDRLLWAESNIGNTAIYEKKDGSNTINQNCVRAAISRFTLREGTWRKYHELGSYDRYFTECKRVSKLLMQDYPSLYTGTDGQPGAGYGEMWTTDDLSTVPGIILYQQWLETIKPGHSCYYEHTSSHDIEMHQGTVDLYLCKDGKTISNSELYAGDKDIYSTFRNRDPRMYHTIMPPYKVVDGKGDYTTWSYTSDPADREYIDIMGPNESCSNPGVGMKRLPGQNWSASLVRRVPNLQGGAQYTIEGKKYGPHAYVACRSGYYVWKNWDNWEENYNNAQVNTADKPIFKIEEILLNYAEAMYETGAFDQNVAEETINKLRTRAGVEKMTVANIDENFDPKRGKYYPKNNTTGILVDPVLWEIRRERIIELMGEGFGFYDVRRWRMAPWFVNMQQKGMWISKNELSSLTLLNETTGTSDGANGSMTEGYIYLFNDPIKE
;
A
#
# COMPACT_ATOMS: atom_id res chain seq x y z
N PHE A 1 -7.21 -14.96 -29.63
CA PHE A 1 -7.40 -14.96 -28.17
C PHE A 1 -6.55 -13.89 -27.50
N LYS A 2 -5.24 -13.80 -27.75
CA LYS A 2 -4.34 -12.79 -27.15
C LYS A 2 -4.88 -11.37 -27.24
N ALA A 3 -5.16 -10.86 -28.45
CA ALA A 3 -5.67 -9.50 -28.65
C ALA A 3 -7.03 -9.28 -28.00
N PHE A 4 -7.87 -10.31 -27.95
CA PHE A 4 -9.18 -10.24 -27.30
C PHE A 4 -9.08 -10.15 -25.79
N MET A 5 -8.12 -10.85 -25.18
CA MET A 5 -7.92 -10.86 -23.73
C MET A 5 -7.07 -9.69 -23.19
N TRP A 6 -6.32 -9.00 -24.07
CA TRP A 6 -5.44 -7.91 -23.67
C TRP A 6 -6.12 -6.83 -22.79
N PRO A 7 -7.37 -6.39 -23.07
CA PRO A 7 -8.04 -5.43 -22.20
C PRO A 7 -8.27 -5.92 -20.75
N CYS A 8 -8.20 -7.23 -20.50
CA CYS A 8 -8.34 -7.74 -19.12
C CYS A 8 -7.18 -7.32 -18.21
N TYR A 9 -6.01 -7.00 -18.76
CA TYR A 9 -4.88 -6.47 -18.00
C TYR A 9 -5.17 -5.09 -17.36
N GLU A 10 -6.20 -4.38 -17.86
CA GLU A 10 -6.66 -3.15 -17.20
C GLU A 10 -7.30 -3.38 -15.83
N MET A 11 -7.64 -4.62 -15.48
CA MET A 11 -8.07 -4.97 -14.12
C MET A 11 -7.04 -4.54 -13.08
N PHE A 12 -5.75 -4.63 -13.40
CA PHE A 12 -4.67 -4.30 -12.49
C PHE A 12 -4.56 -2.80 -12.20
N SER A 13 -5.00 -1.96 -13.12
CA SER A 13 -5.07 -0.51 -12.90
C SER A 13 -6.33 -0.09 -12.13
N ASN A 14 -7.31 -0.97 -12.00
CA ASN A 14 -8.62 -0.69 -11.42
C ASN A 14 -8.92 -1.48 -10.14
N THR A 15 -7.97 -2.27 -9.65
CA THR A 15 -8.17 -3.17 -8.51
C THR A 15 -8.25 -2.48 -7.17
N ASN A 16 -8.18 -1.17 -7.11
CA ASN A 16 -8.30 -0.50 -5.86
C ASN A 16 -9.76 -0.26 -5.47
N ILE A 17 -10.15 -0.91 -4.40
CA ILE A 17 -11.49 -0.95 -3.82
C ILE A 17 -12.04 0.42 -3.48
N ALA A 18 -11.16 1.31 -3.20
CA ALA A 18 -11.51 2.59 -2.67
C ALA A 18 -11.92 3.59 -3.75
N THR A 19 -11.95 3.21 -5.00
CA THR A 19 -12.34 4.13 -6.04
C THR A 19 -13.82 4.43 -5.98
N SER A 20 -14.16 5.66 -5.68
CA SER A 20 -15.41 6.20 -6.17
C SER A 20 -15.37 6.14 -7.71
N THR A 21 -16.50 5.99 -8.34
CA THR A 21 -16.66 5.86 -9.79
C THR A 21 -16.05 6.96 -10.63
N THR A 22 -15.84 8.12 -10.03
CA THR A 22 -15.25 9.29 -10.68
C THR A 22 -13.73 9.33 -10.61
N ALA A 23 -13.12 8.40 -9.90
CA ALA A 23 -11.70 8.40 -9.63
C ALA A 23 -11.00 7.09 -10.02
N ILE A 24 -11.60 6.30 -10.92
CA ILE A 24 -10.92 5.12 -11.49
C ILE A 24 -9.59 5.59 -12.09
N GLY A 25 -8.50 5.06 -11.56
CA GLY A 25 -7.15 5.45 -11.94
C GLY A 25 -6.55 6.61 -11.16
N ARG A 26 -7.29 7.31 -10.32
CA ARG A 26 -6.76 8.29 -9.38
C ARG A 26 -6.65 7.68 -7.99
N ASN A 27 -5.52 7.87 -7.34
CA ASN A 27 -5.29 7.48 -5.93
C ASN A 27 -5.37 5.97 -5.64
N SER A 28 -5.15 5.13 -6.64
CA SER A 28 -5.44 3.71 -6.50
C SER A 28 -4.54 3.00 -5.49
N HIS A 29 -3.28 3.37 -5.36
CA HIS A 29 -2.36 2.67 -4.47
C HIS A 29 -2.54 3.04 -3.00
N TYR A 30 -2.72 4.31 -2.69
CA TYR A 30 -2.80 4.76 -1.30
C TYR A 30 -4.17 4.60 -0.66
N LEU A 31 -5.26 4.58 -1.46
CA LEU A 31 -6.61 4.61 -0.89
C LEU A 31 -6.95 3.37 -0.05
N GLY A 32 -6.41 2.20 -0.39
CA GLY A 32 -6.56 1.02 0.47
C GLY A 32 -6.00 1.25 1.88
N ASP A 33 -4.89 1.96 1.99
CA ASP A 33 -4.26 2.26 3.26
C ASP A 33 -4.89 3.46 3.98
N VAL A 34 -5.47 4.40 3.22
CA VAL A 34 -6.32 5.46 3.79
C VAL A 34 -7.57 4.85 4.45
N TYR A 35 -8.23 3.91 3.77
CA TYR A 35 -9.40 3.22 4.34
C TYR A 35 -9.07 2.21 5.44
N ALA A 36 -7.84 1.72 5.46
CA ALA A 36 -7.36 0.92 6.59
C ALA A 36 -7.13 1.74 7.86
N GLY A 37 -6.96 3.04 7.71
CA GLY A 37 -6.57 3.90 8.82
C GLY A 37 -5.07 4.02 9.01
N TYR A 38 -4.25 3.60 8.04
CA TYR A 38 -2.80 3.78 8.08
C TYR A 38 -2.38 5.17 7.59
N LEU A 39 -3.11 5.69 6.61
CA LEU A 39 -2.84 6.97 5.97
C LEU A 39 -4.05 7.91 6.05
N GLU A 40 -3.79 9.19 5.83
CA GLU A 40 -4.78 10.25 5.73
C GLU A 40 -4.77 10.86 4.34
N GLN A 41 -5.94 11.31 3.87
CA GLN A 41 -6.05 12.10 2.66
C GLN A 41 -6.43 13.54 3.02
N ARG A 42 -5.62 14.49 2.56
CA ARG A 42 -5.90 15.90 2.74
C ARG A 42 -7.22 16.31 2.11
N GLY A 43 -8.00 17.13 2.81
CA GLY A 43 -9.26 17.69 2.31
C GLY A 43 -10.46 16.75 2.39
N ALA A 44 -10.29 15.47 2.64
CA ALA A 44 -11.38 14.62 3.07
C ALA A 44 -11.68 14.92 4.55
N SER A 45 -12.90 15.32 4.88
CA SER A 45 -13.29 15.21 6.28
C SER A 45 -13.23 13.74 6.63
N SER A 46 -12.68 13.41 7.79
CA SER A 46 -12.60 12.03 8.30
C SER A 46 -13.94 11.31 8.26
N GLN A 47 -15.02 12.02 8.46
CA GLN A 47 -16.38 11.51 8.37
C GLN A 47 -16.73 11.01 6.96
N ASN A 48 -16.27 11.68 5.92
CA ASN A 48 -16.60 11.32 4.54
C ASN A 48 -15.83 10.10 4.05
N LYS A 49 -14.64 9.81 4.57
CA LYS A 49 -13.85 8.67 4.12
C LYS A 49 -14.47 7.32 4.50
N TYR A 50 -15.31 7.29 5.52
CA TYR A 50 -16.05 6.09 5.93
C TYR A 50 -17.53 6.12 5.56
N ALA A 51 -17.99 7.12 4.83
CA ALA A 51 -19.39 7.25 4.40
C ALA A 51 -19.85 6.14 3.44
N PHE A 52 -18.91 5.39 2.87
CA PHE A 52 -19.20 4.25 2.00
C PHE A 52 -19.55 2.96 2.77
N GLN A 53 -19.58 2.96 4.07
CA GLN A 53 -19.84 1.77 4.91
C GLN A 53 -21.17 1.11 4.61
N THR A 54 -22.12 1.82 4.02
CA THR A 54 -23.34 1.26 3.45
C THR A 54 -23.15 1.05 1.95
N VAL A 55 -22.45 -0.01 1.56
CA VAL A 55 -22.41 -0.43 0.17
C VAL A 55 -23.74 -1.06 -0.18
N THR A 56 -24.64 -0.26 -0.72
CA THR A 56 -25.83 -0.83 -1.35
C THR A 56 -25.44 -1.32 -2.74
N ASN A 57 -25.79 -2.56 -3.04
CA ASN A 57 -25.58 -3.23 -4.30
C ASN A 57 -26.21 -2.55 -5.53
N ALA A 58 -27.04 -1.56 -5.31
CA ALA A 58 -27.91 -1.02 -6.35
C ALA A 58 -27.31 0.13 -7.16
N THR A 59 -26.10 0.58 -6.86
CA THR A 59 -25.49 1.68 -7.60
C THR A 59 -24.37 1.15 -8.48
N SER A 60 -24.58 1.25 -9.78
CA SER A 60 -23.61 0.93 -10.84
C SER A 60 -22.24 1.62 -10.69
N GLY A 61 -22.10 2.48 -9.71
CA GLY A 61 -20.93 3.26 -9.42
C GLY A 61 -19.88 2.63 -8.53
N ASN A 62 -20.18 1.54 -7.82
CA ASN A 62 -19.32 1.01 -6.75
C ASN A 62 -18.53 -0.24 -7.17
N GLY A 63 -18.32 -0.48 -8.47
CA GLY A 63 -17.62 -1.67 -8.95
C GLY A 63 -18.48 -2.93 -9.03
N TRP A 64 -19.79 -2.82 -8.84
CA TRP A 64 -20.75 -3.87 -9.17
C TRP A 64 -20.85 -4.01 -10.67
N ASN A 65 -19.85 -4.65 -11.28
CA ASN A 65 -19.73 -4.73 -12.73
C ASN A 65 -19.42 -6.16 -13.18
N PHE A 66 -20.38 -6.75 -13.87
CA PHE A 66 -20.29 -8.06 -14.51
C PHE A 66 -20.26 -7.95 -16.04
N SER A 67 -20.46 -6.77 -16.60
CA SER A 67 -20.66 -6.57 -18.03
C SER A 67 -19.38 -6.36 -18.83
N SER A 68 -18.30 -5.84 -18.24
CA SER A 68 -17.06 -5.57 -18.96
C SER A 68 -16.11 -6.77 -18.97
N PHE A 69 -15.43 -7.02 -17.87
CA PHE A 69 -14.42 -8.08 -17.81
C PHE A 69 -15.04 -9.47 -17.79
N ILE A 70 -16.02 -9.75 -16.93
CA ILE A 70 -16.62 -11.08 -16.82
C ILE A 70 -17.25 -11.51 -18.16
N ARG A 71 -18.03 -10.63 -18.81
CA ARG A 71 -18.61 -10.94 -20.10
C ARG A 71 -17.54 -11.25 -21.16
N ARG A 72 -16.47 -10.44 -21.24
CA ARG A 72 -15.35 -10.67 -22.17
C ARG A 72 -14.69 -12.02 -21.94
N ILE A 73 -14.39 -12.34 -20.69
CA ILE A 73 -13.76 -13.61 -20.33
C ILE A 73 -14.66 -14.79 -20.70
N ASN A 74 -15.95 -14.71 -20.37
CA ASN A 74 -16.91 -15.77 -20.66
C ASN A 74 -17.11 -15.97 -22.17
N ILE A 75 -17.13 -14.89 -22.96
CA ILE A 75 -17.13 -15.00 -24.43
C ILE A 75 -15.88 -15.73 -24.91
N MET A 76 -14.71 -15.39 -24.42
CA MET A 76 -13.47 -16.10 -24.78
C MET A 76 -13.56 -17.57 -24.42
N LEU A 77 -13.96 -17.90 -23.19
CA LEU A 77 -14.06 -19.28 -22.70
C LEU A 77 -15.06 -20.12 -23.50
N SER A 78 -16.19 -19.54 -23.94
CA SER A 78 -17.20 -20.24 -24.74
C SER A 78 -16.73 -20.61 -26.15
N HIS A 79 -15.65 -19.97 -26.65
CA HIS A 79 -15.12 -20.23 -27.99
C HIS A 79 -13.80 -21.01 -27.99
N VAL A 80 -13.22 -21.32 -26.83
CA VAL A 80 -11.93 -22.02 -26.76
C VAL A 80 -12.05 -23.41 -27.37
N ASP A 81 -13.07 -24.18 -26.98
CA ASP A 81 -13.21 -25.57 -27.39
C ASP A 81 -13.53 -25.71 -28.88
N ASP A 82 -14.23 -24.75 -29.47
CA ASP A 82 -14.56 -24.72 -30.91
C ASP A 82 -13.42 -24.21 -31.78
N SER A 83 -12.30 -23.79 -31.19
CA SER A 83 -11.16 -23.26 -31.93
C SER A 83 -10.30 -24.39 -32.56
N ASN A 84 -9.54 -24.03 -33.59
CA ASN A 84 -8.56 -24.94 -34.22
C ASN A 84 -7.24 -25.05 -33.43
N MET A 85 -7.19 -24.60 -32.19
CA MET A 85 -6.00 -24.70 -31.34
C MET A 85 -5.75 -26.16 -30.91
N THR A 86 -4.50 -26.45 -30.58
CA THR A 86 -4.15 -27.71 -29.91
C THR A 86 -4.74 -27.75 -28.48
N GLU A 87 -4.87 -28.92 -27.90
CA GLU A 87 -5.37 -29.06 -26.52
C GLU A 87 -4.48 -28.30 -25.50
N GLU A 88 -3.17 -28.26 -25.71
CA GLU A 88 -2.25 -27.45 -24.88
C GLU A 88 -2.57 -25.97 -24.99
N GLU A 89 -2.81 -25.44 -26.19
CA GLU A 89 -3.16 -24.05 -26.41
C GLU A 89 -4.55 -23.71 -25.85
N LYS A 90 -5.51 -24.63 -25.98
CA LYS A 90 -6.84 -24.49 -25.36
C LYS A 90 -6.73 -24.41 -23.84
N ASN A 91 -5.95 -25.32 -23.23
CA ASN A 91 -5.73 -25.34 -21.80
C ASN A 91 -5.01 -24.08 -21.30
N HIS A 92 -4.03 -23.57 -22.06
CA HIS A 92 -3.38 -22.30 -21.75
C HIS A 92 -4.38 -21.14 -21.72
N TRP A 93 -5.18 -20.96 -22.77
CA TRP A 93 -6.15 -19.85 -22.84
C TRP A 93 -7.30 -20.00 -21.86
N LYS A 94 -7.76 -21.22 -21.56
CA LYS A 94 -8.69 -21.47 -20.46
C LYS A 94 -8.08 -21.02 -19.12
N SER A 95 -6.80 -21.36 -18.88
CA SER A 95 -6.09 -20.95 -17.67
C SER A 95 -5.98 -19.45 -17.53
N VAL A 96 -5.64 -18.73 -18.61
CA VAL A 96 -5.63 -17.26 -18.65
C VAL A 96 -7.01 -16.69 -18.36
N GLY A 97 -8.07 -17.28 -18.95
CA GLY A 97 -9.45 -16.88 -18.69
C GLY A 97 -9.86 -17.11 -17.24
N TYR A 98 -9.54 -18.27 -16.68
CA TYR A 98 -9.82 -18.59 -15.27
C TYR A 98 -9.05 -17.71 -14.30
N PHE A 99 -7.81 -17.36 -14.63
CA PHE A 99 -7.04 -16.40 -13.84
C PHE A 99 -7.76 -15.05 -13.75
N PHE A 100 -8.10 -14.41 -14.87
CA PHE A 100 -8.75 -13.10 -14.87
C PHE A 100 -10.16 -13.15 -14.27
N HIS A 101 -10.93 -14.21 -14.54
CA HIS A 101 -12.24 -14.40 -13.93
C HIS A 101 -12.13 -14.49 -12.41
N SER A 102 -11.22 -15.31 -11.89
CA SER A 102 -10.98 -15.47 -10.47
C SER A 102 -10.47 -14.18 -9.83
N PHE A 103 -9.54 -13.49 -10.50
CA PHE A 103 -8.99 -12.24 -10.00
C PHE A 103 -10.07 -11.18 -9.82
N TRP A 104 -11.00 -11.05 -10.77
CA TRP A 104 -12.13 -10.13 -10.64
C TRP A 104 -13.10 -10.54 -9.55
N TYR A 105 -13.39 -11.84 -9.43
CA TYR A 105 -14.26 -12.35 -8.37
C TYR A 105 -13.67 -12.19 -6.97
N MET A 106 -12.36 -12.26 -6.80
CA MET A 106 -11.71 -11.92 -5.53
C MET A 106 -12.08 -10.50 -5.09
N GLU A 107 -12.03 -9.55 -6.01
CA GLU A 107 -12.40 -8.16 -5.73
C GLU A 107 -13.91 -8.01 -5.44
N LEU A 108 -14.77 -8.72 -6.16
CA LEU A 108 -16.22 -8.67 -5.97
C LEU A 108 -16.62 -9.20 -4.59
N ILE A 109 -16.11 -10.36 -4.18
CA ILE A 109 -16.46 -10.94 -2.86
C ILE A 109 -15.87 -10.14 -1.70
N ASP A 110 -14.69 -9.56 -1.87
CA ASP A 110 -14.08 -8.71 -0.85
C ASP A 110 -14.87 -7.41 -0.66
N ARG A 111 -15.49 -6.91 -1.72
CA ARG A 111 -16.29 -5.69 -1.68
C ARG A 111 -17.73 -5.91 -1.24
N PHE A 112 -18.40 -6.93 -1.79
CA PHE A 112 -19.83 -7.10 -1.70
C PHE A 112 -20.29 -8.33 -0.90
N GLY A 113 -19.39 -9.23 -0.56
CA GLY A 113 -19.73 -10.50 0.05
C GLY A 113 -20.39 -11.45 -0.94
N ASP A 114 -21.68 -11.71 -0.78
CA ASP A 114 -22.45 -12.56 -1.70
C ASP A 114 -22.63 -11.86 -3.05
N VAL A 115 -22.33 -12.56 -4.14
CA VAL A 115 -22.41 -12.04 -5.52
C VAL A 115 -22.97 -13.09 -6.47
N PRO A 116 -23.62 -12.70 -7.59
CA PRO A 116 -23.99 -13.66 -8.64
C PRO A 116 -22.73 -14.33 -9.21
N TRP A 117 -22.80 -15.65 -9.39
CA TRP A 117 -21.76 -16.37 -10.11
C TRP A 117 -22.13 -16.45 -11.59
N VAL A 118 -21.34 -15.81 -12.45
CA VAL A 118 -21.59 -15.70 -13.90
C VAL A 118 -20.40 -16.30 -14.62
N ASP A 119 -20.55 -17.49 -15.20
CA ASP A 119 -19.51 -18.24 -15.89
C ASP A 119 -19.84 -18.58 -17.34
N THR A 120 -20.92 -18.03 -17.86
CA THR A 120 -21.34 -18.08 -19.25
C THR A 120 -21.61 -16.66 -19.79
N PRO A 121 -21.57 -16.44 -21.13
CA PRO A 121 -22.03 -15.19 -21.71
C PRO A 121 -23.53 -15.03 -21.48
N LEU A 122 -23.92 -14.01 -20.69
CA LEU A 122 -25.34 -13.72 -20.44
C LEU A 122 -25.95 -12.84 -21.53
N ASP A 123 -27.24 -13.04 -21.78
CA ASP A 123 -28.12 -12.17 -22.52
C ASP A 123 -29.36 -11.80 -21.69
N ASP A 124 -30.32 -11.10 -22.28
CA ASP A 124 -31.55 -10.63 -21.63
C ASP A 124 -32.54 -11.74 -21.30
N THR A 125 -32.31 -12.96 -21.81
CA THR A 125 -33.12 -14.15 -21.54
C THR A 125 -32.47 -15.11 -20.52
N SER A 126 -31.24 -14.86 -20.14
CA SER A 126 -30.48 -15.72 -19.22
C SER A 126 -31.05 -15.66 -17.80
N GLU A 127 -31.46 -16.79 -17.24
CA GLU A 127 -32.04 -16.88 -15.89
C GLU A 127 -31.05 -16.38 -14.82
N GLU A 128 -29.77 -16.63 -15.00
CA GLU A 128 -28.69 -16.21 -14.09
C GLU A 128 -28.60 -14.69 -13.95
N ALA A 129 -29.05 -13.93 -14.96
CA ALA A 129 -29.08 -12.46 -14.90
C ALA A 129 -30.07 -11.95 -13.85
N TYR A 130 -31.07 -12.74 -13.51
CA TYR A 130 -32.15 -12.44 -12.58
C TYR A 130 -32.10 -13.28 -11.29
N GLY A 131 -31.10 -14.16 -11.18
CA GLY A 131 -30.92 -15.08 -10.06
C GLY A 131 -30.52 -14.40 -8.76
N SER A 132 -30.60 -15.17 -7.67
CA SER A 132 -30.08 -14.76 -6.36
C SER A 132 -28.56 -14.71 -6.35
N ARG A 133 -27.98 -13.97 -5.39
CA ARG A 133 -26.55 -13.99 -5.16
C ARG A 133 -26.14 -15.35 -4.61
N MET A 134 -24.99 -15.85 -5.07
CA MET A 134 -24.34 -17.01 -4.48
C MET A 134 -23.64 -16.60 -3.19
N PRO A 135 -23.73 -17.42 -2.13
CA PRO A 135 -23.01 -17.16 -0.89
C PRO A 135 -21.50 -16.95 -1.11
N ARG A 136 -20.93 -15.97 -0.41
CA ARG A 136 -19.50 -15.62 -0.51
C ARG A 136 -18.57 -16.84 -0.39
N LEU A 137 -18.86 -17.75 0.54
CA LEU A 137 -18.04 -18.94 0.77
C LEU A 137 -18.02 -19.88 -0.43
N GLU A 138 -19.16 -20.06 -1.09
CA GLU A 138 -19.26 -20.89 -2.30
C GLU A 138 -18.54 -20.24 -3.49
N VAL A 139 -18.69 -18.92 -3.65
CA VAL A 139 -17.94 -18.19 -4.69
C VAL A 139 -16.45 -18.33 -4.46
N ALA A 140 -15.99 -18.18 -3.22
CA ALA A 140 -14.57 -18.32 -2.88
C ALA A 140 -14.03 -19.73 -3.17
N ASP A 141 -14.80 -20.77 -2.89
CA ASP A 141 -14.40 -22.15 -3.23
C ASP A 141 -14.28 -22.34 -4.73
N LYS A 142 -15.22 -21.83 -5.53
CA LYS A 142 -15.15 -21.85 -7.01
C LYS A 142 -13.96 -21.06 -7.56
N VAL A 143 -13.65 -19.92 -6.96
CA VAL A 143 -12.46 -19.10 -7.32
C VAL A 143 -11.19 -19.92 -7.11
N LEU A 144 -11.05 -20.55 -5.94
CA LEU A 144 -9.88 -21.38 -5.65
C LEU A 144 -9.77 -22.56 -6.61
N ASP A 145 -10.87 -23.27 -6.86
CA ASP A 145 -10.88 -24.42 -7.78
C ASP A 145 -10.43 -24.02 -9.20
N ARG A 146 -10.89 -22.88 -9.71
CA ARG A 146 -10.44 -22.35 -11.02
C ARG A 146 -8.97 -21.97 -11.04
N LEU A 147 -8.46 -21.34 -9.98
CA LEU A 147 -7.05 -20.99 -9.90
C LEU A 147 -6.15 -22.24 -9.82
N LEU A 148 -6.55 -23.26 -9.07
CA LEU A 148 -5.80 -24.53 -8.99
C LEU A 148 -5.81 -25.27 -10.33
N TRP A 149 -6.95 -25.28 -11.02
CA TRP A 149 -7.02 -25.82 -12.36
C TRP A 149 -6.10 -25.05 -13.32
N ALA A 150 -6.13 -23.72 -13.27
CA ALA A 150 -5.29 -22.86 -14.10
C ALA A 150 -3.79 -23.09 -13.83
N GLU A 151 -3.38 -23.20 -12.56
CA GLU A 151 -1.97 -23.51 -12.22
C GLU A 151 -1.50 -24.80 -12.86
N SER A 152 -2.36 -25.83 -12.87
CA SER A 152 -2.00 -27.17 -13.37
C SER A 152 -2.02 -27.29 -14.89
N ASN A 153 -2.74 -26.39 -15.60
CA ASN A 153 -3.02 -26.53 -17.02
C ASN A 153 -2.46 -25.38 -17.88
N ILE A 154 -1.95 -24.32 -17.27
CA ILE A 154 -1.36 -23.21 -18.02
C ILE A 154 -0.11 -23.69 -18.77
N GLY A 155 0.05 -23.24 -20.00
CA GLY A 155 1.16 -23.66 -20.86
C GLY A 155 2.53 -23.25 -20.32
N ASN A 156 3.57 -23.91 -20.81
CA ASN A 156 4.94 -23.67 -20.37
C ASN A 156 5.36 -22.19 -20.54
N THR A 157 5.82 -21.57 -19.46
CA THR A 157 6.16 -20.14 -19.41
C THR A 157 7.15 -19.75 -20.50
N ALA A 158 8.25 -20.49 -20.68
CA ALA A 158 9.28 -20.13 -21.66
C ALA A 158 8.79 -20.22 -23.13
N ILE A 159 7.77 -21.03 -23.39
CA ILE A 159 7.14 -21.13 -24.72
C ILE A 159 6.21 -19.94 -24.94
N TYR A 160 5.36 -19.62 -23.96
CA TYR A 160 4.34 -18.59 -24.10
C TYR A 160 4.89 -17.17 -23.96
N GLU A 161 5.97 -16.96 -23.21
CA GLU A 161 6.68 -15.67 -23.21
C GLU A 161 7.20 -15.30 -24.60
N LYS A 162 7.64 -16.28 -25.40
CA LYS A 162 8.03 -16.01 -26.81
C LYS A 162 6.85 -15.70 -27.71
N LYS A 163 5.66 -16.29 -27.44
CA LYS A 163 4.45 -16.07 -28.23
C LYS A 163 3.70 -14.82 -27.80
N ASP A 164 3.59 -14.58 -26.51
CA ASP A 164 2.66 -13.62 -25.90
C ASP A 164 3.35 -12.41 -25.27
N GLY A 165 4.62 -12.51 -24.93
CA GLY A 165 5.41 -11.48 -24.25
C GLY A 165 5.78 -11.89 -22.83
N SER A 166 6.87 -11.31 -22.32
CA SER A 166 7.46 -11.70 -21.04
C SER A 166 6.65 -11.28 -19.81
N ASN A 167 5.89 -10.17 -19.91
CA ASN A 167 5.08 -9.66 -18.79
C ASN A 167 3.60 -9.98 -19.00
N THR A 168 3.30 -11.27 -19.10
CA THR A 168 1.95 -11.82 -19.31
C THR A 168 1.62 -12.90 -18.30
N ILE A 169 0.34 -13.26 -18.21
CA ILE A 169 -0.11 -14.27 -17.24
C ILE A 169 0.56 -15.61 -17.53
N ASN A 170 1.29 -16.12 -16.55
CA ASN A 170 2.01 -17.36 -16.55
C ASN A 170 1.75 -18.14 -15.24
N GLN A 171 2.37 -19.31 -15.08
CA GLN A 171 2.15 -20.16 -13.91
C GLN A 171 2.49 -19.45 -12.58
N ASN A 172 3.54 -18.64 -12.54
CA ASN A 172 3.92 -17.92 -11.33
C ASN A 172 2.94 -16.77 -11.02
N CYS A 173 2.34 -16.14 -12.04
CA CYS A 173 1.24 -15.20 -11.82
C CYS A 173 0.02 -15.88 -11.19
N VAL A 174 -0.33 -17.08 -11.66
CA VAL A 174 -1.43 -17.88 -11.09
C VAL A 174 -1.12 -18.25 -9.63
N ARG A 175 0.09 -18.75 -9.36
CA ARG A 175 0.55 -19.06 -7.99
C ARG A 175 0.51 -17.83 -7.07
N ALA A 176 0.92 -16.66 -7.56
CA ALA A 176 0.87 -15.42 -6.79
C ALA A 176 -0.58 -15.02 -6.45
N ALA A 177 -1.49 -15.17 -7.40
CA ALA A 177 -2.92 -14.95 -7.16
C ALA A 177 -3.48 -15.95 -6.14
N ILE A 178 -3.11 -17.24 -6.21
CA ILE A 178 -3.49 -18.25 -5.21
C ILE A 178 -2.95 -17.84 -3.84
N SER A 179 -1.66 -17.50 -3.72
CA SER A 179 -1.06 -17.07 -2.45
C SER A 179 -1.82 -15.90 -1.82
N ARG A 180 -2.07 -14.83 -2.58
CA ARG A 180 -2.82 -13.65 -2.12
C ARG A 180 -4.25 -14.01 -1.71
N PHE A 181 -4.95 -14.72 -2.56
CA PHE A 181 -6.35 -15.06 -2.32
C PHE A 181 -6.53 -15.98 -1.13
N THR A 182 -5.71 -17.01 -1.05
CA THR A 182 -5.86 -18.03 0.00
C THR A 182 -5.49 -17.52 1.38
N LEU A 183 -4.50 -16.61 1.48
CA LEU A 183 -4.27 -15.93 2.75
C LEU A 183 -5.46 -15.07 3.16
N ARG A 184 -5.99 -14.25 2.23
CA ARG A 184 -7.14 -13.37 2.51
C ARG A 184 -8.34 -14.19 2.96
N GLU A 185 -8.73 -15.20 2.19
CA GLU A 185 -9.92 -16.00 2.48
C GLU A 185 -9.74 -16.89 3.70
N GLY A 186 -8.58 -17.53 3.88
CA GLY A 186 -8.28 -18.35 5.05
C GLY A 186 -8.40 -17.56 6.35
N THR A 187 -7.78 -16.38 6.40
CA THR A 187 -7.86 -15.49 7.57
C THR A 187 -9.25 -14.88 7.73
N TRP A 188 -9.92 -14.48 6.64
CA TRP A 188 -11.30 -14.04 6.69
C TRP A 188 -12.19 -15.10 7.36
N ARG A 189 -12.15 -16.34 6.88
CA ARG A 189 -12.96 -17.44 7.45
C ARG A 189 -12.63 -17.69 8.92
N LYS A 190 -11.35 -17.67 9.28
CA LYS A 190 -10.88 -17.91 10.64
C LYS A 190 -11.37 -16.81 11.61
N TYR A 191 -11.07 -15.55 11.33
CA TYR A 191 -11.39 -14.43 12.23
C TYR A 191 -12.86 -14.03 12.22
N HIS A 192 -13.62 -14.37 11.16
CA HIS A 192 -15.06 -14.18 11.11
C HIS A 192 -15.85 -15.43 11.55
N GLU A 193 -15.15 -16.47 12.08
CA GLU A 193 -15.75 -17.68 12.66
C GLU A 193 -16.62 -18.46 11.66
N LEU A 194 -16.21 -18.52 10.39
CA LEU A 194 -16.94 -19.17 9.30
C LEU A 194 -16.52 -20.63 9.05
N GLY A 195 -15.41 -21.07 9.64
CA GLY A 195 -14.86 -22.43 9.47
C GLY A 195 -14.26 -22.69 8.07
N SER A 196 -13.86 -23.92 7.83
CA SER A 196 -13.39 -24.41 6.51
C SER A 196 -12.22 -23.61 5.91
N TYR A 197 -11.26 -23.17 6.72
CA TYR A 197 -10.11 -22.37 6.29
C TYR A 197 -8.83 -23.17 6.04
N ASP A 198 -8.72 -24.43 6.47
CA ASP A 198 -7.48 -25.20 6.41
C ASP A 198 -6.96 -25.40 4.98
N ARG A 199 -7.87 -25.67 4.02
CA ARG A 199 -7.53 -25.78 2.60
C ARG A 199 -6.83 -24.53 2.09
N TYR A 200 -7.30 -23.36 2.49
CA TYR A 200 -6.77 -22.07 2.06
C TYR A 200 -5.35 -21.86 2.59
N PHE A 201 -5.10 -22.12 3.86
CA PHE A 201 -3.74 -22.02 4.40
C PHE A 201 -2.80 -23.07 3.81
N THR A 202 -3.30 -24.26 3.51
CA THR A 202 -2.51 -25.32 2.86
C THR A 202 -2.02 -24.87 1.48
N GLU A 203 -2.91 -24.34 0.65
CA GLU A 203 -2.57 -23.84 -0.67
C GLU A 203 -1.69 -22.58 -0.62
N CYS A 204 -1.97 -21.67 0.31
CA CYS A 204 -1.12 -20.50 0.52
C CYS A 204 0.33 -20.89 0.79
N LYS A 205 0.55 -21.81 1.73
CA LYS A 205 1.91 -22.30 2.05
C LYS A 205 2.57 -22.99 0.87
N ARG A 206 1.83 -23.85 0.17
CA ARG A 206 2.35 -24.62 -0.98
C ARG A 206 2.86 -23.71 -2.09
N VAL A 207 2.00 -22.83 -2.60
CA VAL A 207 2.38 -21.98 -3.74
C VAL A 207 3.37 -20.89 -3.36
N SER A 208 3.28 -20.35 -2.15
CA SER A 208 4.25 -19.36 -1.67
C SER A 208 5.65 -19.97 -1.57
N LYS A 209 5.77 -21.21 -1.09
CA LYS A 209 7.07 -21.88 -1.03
C LYS A 209 7.68 -22.12 -2.42
N LEU A 210 6.86 -22.47 -3.42
CA LEU A 210 7.31 -22.59 -4.81
C LEU A 210 7.80 -21.25 -5.36
N LEU A 211 7.05 -20.18 -5.14
CA LEU A 211 7.46 -18.84 -5.58
C LEU A 211 8.73 -18.35 -4.88
N MET A 212 8.92 -18.65 -3.60
CA MET A 212 10.15 -18.33 -2.87
C MET A 212 11.37 -19.07 -3.43
N GLN A 213 11.18 -20.24 -4.05
CA GLN A 213 12.24 -20.98 -4.76
C GLN A 213 12.55 -20.36 -6.13
N ASP A 214 11.50 -19.96 -6.87
CA ASP A 214 11.63 -19.36 -8.20
C ASP A 214 12.16 -17.91 -8.13
N TYR A 215 11.87 -17.19 -7.04
CA TYR A 215 12.29 -15.80 -6.79
C TYR A 215 13.06 -15.69 -5.46
N PRO A 216 14.31 -16.19 -5.39
CA PRO A 216 15.04 -16.28 -4.11
C PRO A 216 15.57 -14.94 -3.59
N SER A 217 15.66 -13.93 -4.45
CA SER A 217 16.33 -12.66 -4.18
C SER A 217 15.35 -11.49 -4.09
N LEU A 218 15.64 -10.57 -3.17
CA LEU A 218 15.00 -9.27 -3.09
C LEU A 218 15.80 -8.22 -3.86
N TYR A 219 15.12 -7.22 -4.36
CA TYR A 219 15.79 -6.04 -4.93
C TYR A 219 16.41 -5.21 -3.80
N THR A 220 17.68 -4.89 -3.92
CA THR A 220 18.45 -4.13 -2.90
C THR A 220 18.69 -2.68 -3.28
N GLY A 221 18.31 -2.27 -4.50
CA GLY A 221 18.57 -0.94 -5.03
C GLY A 221 19.93 -0.82 -5.73
N THR A 222 20.15 0.33 -6.32
CA THR A 222 21.36 0.64 -7.11
C THR A 222 22.44 1.33 -6.30
N ASP A 223 22.10 2.06 -5.25
CA ASP A 223 23.03 2.85 -4.44
C ASP A 223 23.59 2.12 -3.22
N GLY A 224 23.10 0.92 -2.93
CA GLY A 224 23.55 0.09 -1.80
C GLY A 224 23.16 0.62 -0.41
N GLN A 225 22.33 1.67 -0.34
CA GLN A 225 21.85 2.20 0.94
C GLN A 225 20.76 1.29 1.55
N PRO A 226 20.70 1.18 2.87
CA PRO A 226 19.64 0.41 3.52
C PRO A 226 18.24 0.88 3.12
N GLY A 227 17.43 -0.06 2.64
CA GLY A 227 16.07 0.22 2.19
C GLY A 227 15.96 0.81 0.77
N ALA A 228 17.06 1.07 0.08
CA ALA A 228 17.03 1.66 -1.27
C ALA A 228 16.15 0.87 -2.24
N GLY A 229 16.31 -0.44 -2.32
CA GLY A 229 15.49 -1.27 -3.20
C GLY A 229 13.99 -1.22 -2.91
N TYR A 230 13.61 -0.99 -1.65
CA TYR A 230 12.22 -0.76 -1.29
C TYR A 230 11.66 0.53 -1.93
N GLY A 231 12.46 1.60 -1.93
CA GLY A 231 12.06 2.89 -2.49
C GLY A 231 12.15 2.94 -4.02
N GLU A 232 13.26 2.49 -4.59
CA GLU A 232 13.54 2.56 -6.03
C GLU A 232 12.55 1.75 -6.88
N MET A 233 12.09 0.60 -6.37
CA MET A 233 11.11 -0.24 -7.06
C MET A 233 9.85 0.54 -7.49
N TRP A 234 9.49 1.59 -6.77
CA TRP A 234 8.29 2.39 -7.02
C TRP A 234 8.51 3.61 -7.91
N THR A 235 9.75 3.85 -8.31
CA THR A 235 10.16 4.97 -9.15
C THR A 235 10.95 4.53 -10.39
N THR A 236 11.04 3.23 -10.63
CA THR A 236 11.75 2.64 -11.76
C THR A 236 10.83 2.52 -12.97
N ASP A 237 11.30 3.02 -14.14
CA ASP A 237 10.53 2.99 -15.41
C ASP A 237 10.49 1.60 -16.07
N ASP A 238 11.37 0.69 -15.66
CA ASP A 238 11.43 -0.67 -16.20
C ASP A 238 11.67 -1.70 -15.09
N LEU A 239 10.62 -2.39 -14.70
CA LEU A 239 10.68 -3.46 -13.70
C LEU A 239 11.08 -4.82 -14.27
N SER A 240 11.31 -4.95 -15.58
CA SER A 240 11.61 -6.25 -16.22
C SER A 240 12.88 -6.92 -15.71
N THR A 241 13.82 -6.13 -15.20
CA THR A 241 15.12 -6.61 -14.68
C THR A 241 15.21 -6.58 -13.15
N VAL A 242 14.17 -6.13 -12.47
CA VAL A 242 14.17 -6.00 -11.01
C VAL A 242 13.88 -7.35 -10.36
N PRO A 243 14.82 -7.89 -9.54
CA PRO A 243 14.63 -9.17 -8.87
C PRO A 243 13.38 -9.18 -7.99
N GLY A 244 12.65 -10.30 -8.02
CA GLY A 244 11.47 -10.48 -7.18
C GLY A 244 10.16 -9.98 -7.78
N ILE A 245 10.18 -9.30 -8.91
CA ILE A 245 8.97 -8.91 -9.64
C ILE A 245 8.41 -10.10 -10.42
N ILE A 246 7.14 -10.44 -10.18
CA ILE A 246 6.44 -11.57 -10.82
C ILE A 246 5.56 -11.08 -11.95
N LEU A 247 4.87 -9.97 -11.74
CA LEU A 247 4.04 -9.29 -12.74
C LEU A 247 3.98 -7.80 -12.40
N TYR A 248 4.02 -6.95 -13.41
CA TYR A 248 3.94 -5.50 -13.23
C TYR A 248 3.05 -4.83 -14.28
N GLN A 249 2.51 -3.67 -13.95
CA GLN A 249 1.82 -2.79 -14.86
C GLN A 249 2.85 -1.88 -15.51
N GLN A 250 3.04 -2.05 -16.81
CA GLN A 250 3.92 -1.19 -17.60
C GLN A 250 3.23 0.12 -17.96
N TRP A 251 3.98 1.22 -17.87
CA TRP A 251 3.56 2.55 -18.31
C TRP A 251 4.52 3.06 -19.37
N LEU A 252 3.98 3.60 -20.46
CA LEU A 252 4.76 4.14 -21.57
C LEU A 252 4.13 5.46 -21.99
N GLU A 253 4.93 6.52 -22.07
CA GLU A 253 4.46 7.88 -22.42
C GLU A 253 3.62 7.92 -23.68
N THR A 254 4.00 7.16 -24.69
CA THR A 254 3.33 7.15 -26.00
C THR A 254 2.01 6.38 -26.04
N ILE A 255 1.77 5.46 -25.11
CA ILE A 255 0.63 4.53 -25.13
C ILE A 255 -0.26 4.73 -23.91
N LYS A 256 0.33 4.88 -22.76
CA LYS A 256 -0.35 5.05 -21.48
C LYS A 256 0.43 6.07 -20.65
N PRO A 257 0.26 7.35 -20.96
CA PRO A 257 1.01 8.40 -20.28
C PRO A 257 0.50 8.56 -18.86
N GLY A 258 1.42 8.62 -17.92
CA GLY A 258 1.21 9.00 -16.54
C GLY A 258 0.21 8.14 -15.76
N HIS A 259 0.68 7.58 -14.66
CA HIS A 259 -0.22 6.93 -13.71
C HIS A 259 -0.73 7.92 -12.65
N SER A 260 -1.71 7.49 -11.86
CA SER A 260 -2.44 8.35 -10.93
C SER A 260 -1.64 8.89 -9.75
N CYS A 261 -0.46 8.37 -9.48
CA CYS A 261 0.35 8.80 -8.34
C CYS A 261 0.71 10.29 -8.36
N TYR A 262 0.71 10.91 -9.53
CA TYR A 262 0.85 12.34 -9.66
C TYR A 262 -0.17 13.14 -8.82
N TYR A 263 -1.43 12.75 -8.87
CA TYR A 263 -2.48 13.49 -8.16
C TYR A 263 -2.31 13.47 -6.64
N GLU A 264 -1.53 12.53 -6.13
CA GLU A 264 -1.26 12.37 -4.71
C GLU A 264 -0.18 13.30 -4.21
N HIS A 265 0.62 13.82 -5.15
CA HIS A 265 1.69 14.76 -4.89
C HIS A 265 1.33 16.20 -5.30
N THR A 266 0.10 16.45 -5.75
CA THR A 266 -0.38 17.79 -6.01
C THR A 266 -1.12 18.37 -4.80
N SER A 267 -1.34 19.67 -4.81
CA SER A 267 -2.06 20.38 -3.76
C SER A 267 -3.51 19.93 -3.51
N SER A 268 -4.04 19.06 -4.36
CA SER A 268 -5.45 18.66 -4.33
C SER A 268 -5.71 17.31 -3.65
N HIS A 269 -4.72 16.43 -3.58
CA HIS A 269 -4.89 15.04 -3.18
C HIS A 269 -3.73 14.49 -2.36
N ASP A 270 -3.05 15.34 -1.62
CA ASP A 270 -1.91 14.95 -0.81
C ASP A 270 -2.28 13.82 0.15
N ILE A 271 -1.46 12.79 0.17
CA ILE A 271 -1.55 11.70 1.11
C ILE A 271 -0.51 11.90 2.20
N GLU A 272 -0.93 11.74 3.43
CA GLU A 272 -0.10 11.95 4.60
C GLU A 272 -0.22 10.77 5.58
N MET A 273 0.80 10.59 6.39
CA MET A 273 0.78 9.60 7.47
C MET A 273 0.45 10.31 8.79
N HIS A 274 -0.13 9.62 9.74
CA HIS A 274 -0.34 10.13 11.10
C HIS A 274 0.65 9.50 12.09
N GLN A 275 0.83 10.11 13.26
CA GLN A 275 1.79 9.66 14.27
C GLN A 275 1.63 8.19 14.65
N GLY A 276 0.39 7.71 14.78
CA GLY A 276 0.13 6.32 15.15
C GLY A 276 0.73 5.30 14.18
N THR A 277 0.70 5.58 12.87
CA THR A 277 1.37 4.72 11.87
C THR A 277 2.88 4.90 11.87
N VAL A 278 3.37 6.14 12.07
CA VAL A 278 4.82 6.39 12.25
C VAL A 278 5.37 5.58 13.42
N ASP A 279 4.62 5.46 14.50
CA ASP A 279 5.01 4.70 15.69
C ASP A 279 5.15 3.19 15.42
N LEU A 280 4.50 2.65 14.38
CA LEU A 280 4.62 1.24 13.99
C LEU A 280 5.99 0.87 13.41
N TYR A 281 6.73 1.82 12.83
CA TYR A 281 8.08 1.54 12.34
C TYR A 281 8.99 1.19 13.50
N LEU A 282 9.80 0.14 13.36
CA LEU A 282 10.79 -0.24 14.36
C LEU A 282 11.96 0.74 14.39
N CYS A 283 12.79 0.66 15.42
CA CYS A 283 14.13 1.19 15.41
C CYS A 283 15.09 0.24 14.70
N LYS A 284 16.29 0.71 14.33
CA LYS A 284 17.29 -0.11 13.61
C LYS A 284 17.71 -1.36 14.38
N ASP A 285 17.61 -1.34 15.71
CA ASP A 285 17.86 -2.50 16.59
C ASP A 285 16.71 -3.53 16.59
N GLY A 286 15.75 -3.39 15.69
CA GLY A 286 14.63 -4.32 15.55
C GLY A 286 13.58 -4.24 16.65
N LYS A 287 13.69 -3.28 17.57
CA LYS A 287 12.76 -3.07 18.69
C LYS A 287 11.75 -1.98 18.40
N THR A 288 10.64 -2.01 19.14
CA THR A 288 9.63 -0.95 19.10
C THR A 288 10.15 0.33 19.77
N ILE A 289 9.51 1.47 19.46
CA ILE A 289 9.82 2.76 20.11
C ILE A 289 9.67 2.74 21.64
N SER A 290 8.89 1.80 22.17
CA SER A 290 8.71 1.65 23.62
C SER A 290 9.88 0.95 24.30
N ASN A 291 10.68 0.16 23.57
CA ASN A 291 11.70 -0.72 24.11
C ASN A 291 13.11 -0.47 23.55
N SER A 292 13.24 0.37 22.54
CA SER A 292 14.53 0.68 21.94
C SER A 292 15.23 1.82 22.68
N GLU A 293 16.48 1.57 23.08
CA GLU A 293 17.34 2.63 23.61
C GLU A 293 17.85 3.59 22.52
N LEU A 294 17.69 3.21 21.25
CA LEU A 294 18.05 4.05 20.11
C LEU A 294 16.97 5.10 19.78
N TYR A 295 15.76 4.95 20.33
CA TYR A 295 14.67 5.88 20.06
C TYR A 295 14.95 7.25 20.66
N ALA A 296 15.06 8.26 19.79
CA ALA A 296 15.40 9.62 20.19
C ALA A 296 14.20 10.48 20.61
N GLY A 297 12.98 9.90 20.59
CA GLY A 297 11.74 10.62 20.89
C GLY A 297 11.06 11.16 19.63
N ASP A 298 9.91 11.82 19.82
CA ASP A 298 9.06 12.33 18.74
C ASP A 298 8.68 13.82 18.91
N LYS A 299 9.28 14.49 19.89
CA LYS A 299 9.03 15.93 20.15
C LYS A 299 9.81 16.86 19.23
N ASP A 300 10.55 16.31 18.31
CA ASP A 300 11.24 16.98 17.23
C ASP A 300 11.22 16.07 16.00
N ILE A 301 10.89 16.64 14.84
CA ILE A 301 10.72 15.85 13.62
C ILE A 301 12.00 15.10 13.21
N TYR A 302 13.19 15.68 13.43
CA TYR A 302 14.45 15.00 13.15
C TYR A 302 14.67 13.81 14.09
N SER A 303 14.34 13.98 15.36
CA SER A 303 14.42 12.89 16.36
C SER A 303 13.46 11.75 16.03
N THR A 304 12.26 12.06 15.51
CA THR A 304 11.28 11.06 15.09
C THR A 304 11.83 10.09 14.04
N PHE A 305 12.68 10.58 13.14
CA PHE A 305 13.30 9.76 12.08
C PHE A 305 14.61 9.09 12.51
N ARG A 306 15.23 9.57 13.58
CA ARG A 306 16.58 9.12 13.98
C ARG A 306 16.57 7.67 14.45
N ASN A 307 17.47 6.86 13.89
CA ASN A 307 17.63 5.44 14.21
C ASN A 307 16.40 4.56 13.94
N ARG A 308 15.49 5.01 13.08
CA ARG A 308 14.31 4.26 12.69
C ARG A 308 14.58 3.37 11.46
N ASP A 309 13.65 2.46 11.21
CA ASP A 309 13.62 1.62 10.01
C ASP A 309 13.78 2.47 8.74
N PRO A 310 14.78 2.23 7.91
CA PRO A 310 15.03 3.01 6.70
C PRO A 310 13.87 3.05 5.70
N ARG A 311 12.99 2.05 5.68
CA ARG A 311 11.77 2.09 4.84
C ARG A 311 10.88 3.29 5.18
N MET A 312 10.98 3.82 6.38
CA MET A 312 10.29 5.04 6.77
C MET A 312 10.70 6.24 5.90
N TYR A 313 12.01 6.41 5.60
CA TYR A 313 12.52 7.50 4.77
C TYR A 313 12.04 7.43 3.32
N HIS A 314 11.82 6.21 2.83
CA HIS A 314 11.32 5.97 1.48
C HIS A 314 9.80 6.06 1.37
N THR A 315 9.09 5.96 2.48
CA THR A 315 7.63 6.05 2.53
C THR A 315 7.14 7.46 2.83
N ILE A 316 7.72 8.10 3.83
CA ILE A 316 7.42 9.49 4.20
C ILE A 316 8.68 10.32 4.08
N MET A 317 8.51 11.51 3.53
CA MET A 317 9.62 12.42 3.26
C MET A 317 10.33 12.80 4.57
N PRO A 318 11.62 12.48 4.72
CA PRO A 318 12.37 12.87 5.90
C PRO A 318 12.57 14.38 5.93
N PRO A 319 12.72 14.99 7.12
CA PRO A 319 12.91 16.43 7.23
C PRO A 319 14.26 16.87 6.68
N TYR A 320 14.25 17.99 5.98
CA TYR A 320 15.45 18.72 5.56
C TYR A 320 15.14 20.22 5.49
N LYS A 321 16.17 21.06 5.37
CA LYS A 321 15.99 22.50 5.18
C LYS A 321 16.70 22.97 3.93
N VAL A 322 16.11 23.90 3.25
CA VAL A 322 16.63 24.53 2.04
C VAL A 322 16.56 26.04 2.12
N VAL A 323 17.45 26.67 1.38
CA VAL A 323 17.40 28.10 1.05
C VAL A 323 16.96 28.19 -0.40
N ASP A 324 15.86 28.87 -0.63
CA ASP A 324 15.32 29.06 -1.96
C ASP A 324 15.74 30.42 -2.53
N GLY A 325 16.36 30.41 -3.71
CA GLY A 325 16.85 31.61 -4.36
C GLY A 325 15.78 32.42 -5.09
N LYS A 326 14.78 31.73 -5.69
CA LYS A 326 13.76 32.34 -6.55
C LYS A 326 12.34 31.89 -6.28
N GLY A 327 12.13 30.93 -5.39
CA GLY A 327 10.83 30.36 -5.15
C GLY A 327 10.41 29.31 -6.18
N ASP A 328 11.35 28.67 -6.83
CA ASP A 328 11.12 27.58 -7.76
C ASP A 328 12.01 26.37 -7.41
N TYR A 329 11.66 25.18 -7.96
CA TYR A 329 12.37 23.94 -7.69
C TYR A 329 13.77 23.86 -8.35
N THR A 330 14.13 24.82 -9.17
CA THR A 330 15.39 24.81 -9.93
C THR A 330 16.50 25.63 -9.27
N THR A 331 16.17 26.38 -8.21
CA THR A 331 17.09 27.37 -7.63
C THR A 331 17.32 27.25 -6.13
N TRP A 332 16.80 26.21 -5.50
CA TRP A 332 17.04 25.95 -4.09
C TRP A 332 18.42 25.33 -3.84
N SER A 333 18.96 25.53 -2.67
CA SER A 333 20.17 24.89 -2.17
C SER A 333 19.98 24.48 -0.70
N TYR A 334 20.79 23.54 -0.23
CA TYR A 334 20.82 23.24 1.19
C TYR A 334 21.38 24.39 2.00
N THR A 335 21.00 24.44 3.28
CA THR A 335 21.65 25.30 4.26
C THR A 335 23.10 24.85 4.49
N SER A 336 23.91 25.69 5.10
CA SER A 336 25.29 25.33 5.46
C SER A 336 25.40 24.41 6.69
N ASP A 337 24.30 24.18 7.40
CA ASP A 337 24.27 23.31 8.58
C ASP A 337 24.04 21.85 8.16
N PRO A 338 25.00 20.93 8.40
CA PRO A 338 24.82 19.52 8.09
C PRO A 338 23.63 18.86 8.82
N ALA A 339 23.27 19.37 10.00
CA ALA A 339 22.13 18.83 10.76
C ALA A 339 20.79 19.05 10.01
N ASP A 340 20.70 20.05 9.18
CA ASP A 340 19.50 20.34 8.40
C ASP A 340 19.26 19.35 7.26
N ARG A 341 20.25 18.52 6.92
CA ARG A 341 20.22 17.54 5.82
C ARG A 341 20.53 16.11 6.27
N GLU A 342 20.50 15.82 7.55
CA GLU A 342 20.90 14.56 8.18
C GLU A 342 20.39 13.31 7.44
N TYR A 343 19.10 13.28 7.06
CA TYR A 343 18.50 12.10 6.44
C TYR A 343 18.66 12.08 4.94
N ILE A 344 18.69 13.23 4.31
CA ILE A 344 18.86 13.34 2.87
C ILE A 344 20.25 12.84 2.47
N ASP A 345 21.27 13.11 3.27
CA ASP A 345 22.62 12.60 3.05
C ASP A 345 22.74 11.09 3.26
N ILE A 346 21.92 10.52 4.19
CA ILE A 346 21.85 9.06 4.38
C ILE A 346 21.22 8.37 3.17
N MET A 347 20.22 9.00 2.53
CA MET A 347 19.54 8.44 1.36
C MET A 347 20.40 8.48 0.09
N GLY A 348 21.51 9.22 0.07
CA GLY A 348 22.43 9.31 -1.03
C GLY A 348 22.87 10.76 -1.32
N PRO A 349 23.86 10.96 -2.18
CA PRO A 349 24.36 12.29 -2.49
C PRO A 349 23.32 13.10 -3.26
N ASN A 350 22.90 14.21 -2.67
CA ASN A 350 21.95 15.14 -3.25
C ASN A 350 22.34 16.57 -2.85
N GLU A 351 23.07 17.26 -3.70
CA GLU A 351 23.66 18.57 -3.40
C GLU A 351 22.71 19.73 -3.68
N SER A 352 21.82 19.53 -4.66
CA SER A 352 20.83 20.54 -5.07
C SER A 352 19.76 19.90 -5.96
N CYS A 353 18.73 20.66 -6.30
CA CYS A 353 17.70 20.20 -7.24
C CYS A 353 18.24 19.82 -8.62
N SER A 354 19.37 20.40 -9.04
CA SER A 354 20.01 20.11 -10.32
C SER A 354 21.02 18.94 -10.26
N ASN A 355 21.34 18.43 -9.08
CA ASN A 355 22.24 17.31 -8.88
C ASN A 355 21.63 16.30 -7.90
N PRO A 356 20.56 15.60 -8.30
CA PRO A 356 20.00 14.52 -7.50
C PRO A 356 20.99 13.35 -7.48
N GLY A 357 21.14 12.71 -6.34
CA GLY A 357 21.93 11.49 -6.22
C GLY A 357 21.38 10.36 -7.10
N VAL A 358 22.23 9.42 -7.47
CA VAL A 358 21.82 8.21 -8.17
C VAL A 358 20.99 7.36 -7.21
N GLY A 359 19.87 6.83 -7.70
CA GLY A 359 18.96 6.03 -6.89
C GLY A 359 18.10 6.82 -5.90
N MET A 360 18.32 8.11 -5.79
CA MET A 360 17.57 9.01 -4.92
C MET A 360 16.36 9.62 -5.62
N LYS A 361 15.32 9.84 -4.84
CA LYS A 361 14.21 10.69 -5.27
C LYS A 361 14.70 12.13 -5.41
N ARG A 362 14.35 12.78 -6.51
CA ARG A 362 14.63 14.20 -6.66
C ARG A 362 13.82 15.02 -5.68
N LEU A 363 14.50 15.75 -4.81
CA LEU A 363 13.86 16.55 -3.79
C LEU A 363 13.13 17.74 -4.41
N PRO A 364 11.92 18.04 -3.93
CA PRO A 364 11.19 19.21 -4.40
C PRO A 364 11.81 20.49 -3.84
N GLY A 365 11.94 21.49 -4.69
CA GLY A 365 12.01 22.87 -4.27
C GLY A 365 10.61 23.37 -3.87
N GLN A 366 10.56 24.58 -3.36
CA GLN A 366 9.30 25.17 -2.89
C GLN A 366 9.15 26.60 -3.43
N ASN A 367 7.92 27.01 -3.71
CA ASN A 367 7.59 28.39 -4.05
C ASN A 367 7.64 29.30 -2.82
N TRP A 368 8.83 29.70 -2.38
CA TRP A 368 9.04 30.56 -1.21
C TRP A 368 9.68 31.87 -1.60
N SER A 369 9.55 32.85 -0.73
CA SER A 369 10.31 34.08 -0.90
C SER A 369 11.79 33.80 -0.83
N ALA A 370 12.55 34.39 -1.73
CA ALA A 370 14.00 34.32 -1.76
C ALA A 370 14.64 34.56 -0.38
N SER A 371 15.70 33.86 -0.10
CA SER A 371 16.54 34.01 1.11
C SER A 371 15.90 33.49 2.43
N LEU A 372 14.82 32.73 2.38
CA LEU A 372 14.26 32.14 3.59
C LEU A 372 14.64 30.68 3.73
N VAL A 373 15.10 30.31 4.92
CA VAL A 373 15.31 28.91 5.29
C VAL A 373 13.97 28.25 5.56
N ARG A 374 13.75 27.09 5.00
CA ARG A 374 12.50 26.33 5.13
C ARG A 374 12.76 24.89 5.48
N ARG A 375 11.93 24.36 6.36
CA ARG A 375 11.83 22.93 6.57
C ARG A 375 10.91 22.32 5.51
N VAL A 376 11.34 21.19 4.96
CA VAL A 376 10.56 20.35 4.06
C VAL A 376 10.32 19.01 4.76
N PRO A 377 9.15 18.40 4.70
CA PRO A 377 7.90 18.94 4.16
C PRO A 377 7.34 20.11 4.98
N ASN A 378 6.59 20.98 4.32
CA ASN A 378 5.91 22.09 4.97
C ASN A 378 4.69 21.61 5.76
N LEU A 379 4.34 22.40 6.78
CA LEU A 379 3.06 22.25 7.45
C LEU A 379 2.00 23.13 6.81
N GLN A 380 0.81 22.59 6.65
CA GLN A 380 -0.34 23.31 6.16
C GLN A 380 -1.46 23.31 7.20
N GLY A 381 -1.77 24.49 7.69
CA GLY A 381 -2.88 24.73 8.59
C GLY A 381 -3.91 25.67 8.00
N GLY A 382 -4.67 25.25 6.98
CA GLY A 382 -5.69 26.10 6.35
C GLY A 382 -5.21 26.88 5.12
N ALA A 383 -6.02 27.84 4.66
CA ALA A 383 -5.80 28.54 3.39
C ALA A 383 -4.56 29.46 3.36
N GLN A 384 -4.08 29.89 4.49
CA GLN A 384 -2.84 30.65 4.63
C GLN A 384 -2.17 30.27 5.94
N TYR A 385 -0.85 30.12 5.92
CA TYR A 385 -0.08 29.91 7.13
C TYR A 385 1.04 30.95 7.25
N THR A 386 1.48 31.19 8.46
CA THR A 386 2.50 32.19 8.77
C THR A 386 3.71 31.47 9.39
N ILE A 387 4.89 31.65 8.81
CA ILE A 387 6.15 31.23 9.38
C ILE A 387 7.00 32.47 9.58
N GLU A 388 7.56 32.66 10.77
CA GLU A 388 8.41 33.82 11.10
C GLU A 388 7.78 35.18 10.73
N GLY A 389 6.47 35.29 10.95
CA GLY A 389 5.73 36.52 10.66
C GLY A 389 5.37 36.77 9.20
N LYS A 390 5.76 35.88 8.27
CA LYS A 390 5.41 35.99 6.85
C LYS A 390 4.28 35.06 6.48
N LYS A 391 3.32 35.56 5.72
CA LYS A 391 2.17 34.80 5.23
C LYS A 391 2.51 34.08 3.94
N TYR A 392 2.12 32.81 3.85
CA TYR A 392 2.24 31.96 2.68
C TYR A 392 0.86 31.57 2.18
N GLY A 393 0.70 31.55 0.87
CA GLY A 393 -0.56 31.18 0.22
C GLY A 393 -0.85 29.68 0.29
N PRO A 394 -2.04 29.26 -0.17
CA PRO A 394 -2.53 27.88 -0.04
C PRO A 394 -1.76 26.85 -0.88
N HIS A 395 -0.81 27.25 -1.70
CA HIS A 395 -0.11 26.39 -2.66
C HIS A 395 1.37 26.17 -2.31
N ALA A 396 1.68 25.90 -1.06
CA ALA A 396 2.99 25.37 -0.73
C ALA A 396 2.98 23.88 -1.09
N TYR A 397 3.70 23.53 -2.14
CA TYR A 397 3.89 22.14 -2.55
C TYR A 397 4.61 21.36 -1.45
N VAL A 398 4.41 20.03 -1.44
CA VAL A 398 4.99 19.17 -0.40
C VAL A 398 4.58 19.64 1.00
N ALA A 399 3.31 20.04 1.12
CA ALA A 399 2.73 20.47 2.39
C ALA A 399 1.71 19.45 2.88
N CYS A 400 1.75 19.12 4.16
CA CYS A 400 0.79 18.23 4.80
C CYS A 400 0.36 18.77 6.16
N ARG A 401 -0.79 18.33 6.65
CA ARG A 401 -1.31 18.73 7.96
C ARG A 401 -0.61 18.00 9.09
N SER A 402 -0.32 16.71 8.86
CA SER A 402 0.26 15.83 9.88
C SER A 402 1.74 16.07 10.14
N GLY A 403 2.46 16.68 9.20
CA GLY A 403 3.92 16.77 9.20
C GLY A 403 4.63 15.58 8.52
N TYR A 404 3.90 14.55 8.14
CA TYR A 404 4.43 13.31 7.54
C TYR A 404 3.91 13.12 6.12
N TYR A 405 4.58 13.72 5.16
CA TYR A 405 4.23 13.70 3.75
C TYR A 405 4.59 12.36 3.10
N VAL A 406 3.62 11.64 2.57
CA VAL A 406 3.85 10.36 1.87
C VAL A 406 4.43 10.62 0.48
N TRP A 407 5.54 9.97 0.15
CA TRP A 407 6.24 10.16 -1.12
C TRP A 407 6.77 8.86 -1.75
N LYS A 408 6.23 7.72 -1.37
CA LYS A 408 6.71 6.41 -1.84
C LYS A 408 6.83 6.34 -3.37
N ASN A 409 5.84 6.86 -4.08
CA ASN A 409 5.82 6.91 -5.53
C ASN A 409 6.40 8.22 -6.12
N TRP A 410 6.99 9.06 -5.29
CA TRP A 410 7.63 10.27 -5.75
C TRP A 410 8.94 9.92 -6.45
N ASP A 411 9.06 10.30 -7.70
CA ASP A 411 10.25 10.15 -8.50
C ASP A 411 11.04 11.46 -8.58
N ASN A 412 10.48 12.45 -9.25
CA ASN A 412 11.07 13.78 -9.34
C ASN A 412 9.98 14.85 -9.44
N TRP A 413 10.38 16.11 -9.23
CA TRP A 413 9.46 17.23 -9.26
C TRP A 413 8.75 17.40 -10.60
N GLU A 414 9.47 17.27 -11.71
CA GLU A 414 8.94 17.52 -13.04
C GLU A 414 7.83 16.52 -13.37
N GLU A 415 8.04 15.26 -13.08
CA GLU A 415 7.09 14.19 -13.37
C GLU A 415 5.92 14.18 -12.39
N ASN A 416 6.17 14.48 -11.12
CA ASN A 416 5.10 14.40 -10.10
C ASN A 416 4.33 15.71 -9.95
N TYR A 417 4.85 16.83 -10.45
CA TYR A 417 4.19 18.11 -10.27
C TYR A 417 3.97 18.89 -11.58
N ASN A 418 5.01 19.10 -12.34
CA ASN A 418 5.00 20.04 -13.47
C ASN A 418 4.38 19.43 -14.71
N ASN A 419 4.53 18.13 -14.91
CA ASN A 419 3.98 17.39 -16.04
C ASN A 419 3.40 16.04 -15.60
N ALA A 420 2.24 16.09 -15.05
CA ALA A 420 1.48 14.98 -14.51
C ALA A 420 1.28 13.79 -15.42
N GLN A 421 1.47 13.95 -16.67
CA GLN A 421 1.14 12.94 -17.66
C GLN A 421 2.33 12.08 -18.05
N VAL A 422 3.51 12.37 -17.50
CA VAL A 422 4.75 11.67 -17.86
C VAL A 422 5.36 10.81 -16.76
N ASN A 423 4.70 10.63 -15.62
CA ASN A 423 5.18 9.64 -14.66
C ASN A 423 4.92 8.23 -15.19
N THR A 424 5.98 7.62 -15.72
CA THR A 424 5.95 6.32 -16.40
C THR A 424 6.54 5.20 -15.58
N ALA A 425 6.86 5.44 -14.32
CA ALA A 425 7.37 4.39 -13.43
C ALA A 425 6.42 3.19 -13.37
N ASP A 426 6.93 2.01 -13.66
CA ASP A 426 6.17 0.76 -13.63
C ASP A 426 5.66 0.43 -12.23
N LYS A 427 4.57 -0.30 -12.13
CA LYS A 427 3.97 -0.67 -10.84
C LYS A 427 3.91 -2.18 -10.64
N PRO A 428 4.50 -2.71 -9.56
CA PRO A 428 4.39 -4.12 -9.23
C PRO A 428 2.92 -4.53 -9.00
N ILE A 429 2.50 -5.64 -9.59
CA ILE A 429 1.20 -6.27 -9.36
C ILE A 429 1.38 -7.45 -8.41
N PHE A 430 2.36 -8.29 -8.69
CA PHE A 430 2.81 -9.37 -7.83
C PHE A 430 4.31 -9.28 -7.64
N LYS A 431 4.76 -9.37 -6.40
CA LYS A 431 6.18 -9.32 -6.02
C LYS A 431 6.46 -10.26 -4.86
N ILE A 432 7.71 -10.68 -4.77
CA ILE A 432 8.13 -11.70 -3.80
C ILE A 432 7.96 -11.25 -2.33
N GLU A 433 8.07 -9.97 -2.03
CA GLU A 433 7.88 -9.43 -0.68
C GLU A 433 6.50 -9.76 -0.12
N GLU A 434 5.45 -9.63 -0.94
CA GLU A 434 4.10 -10.04 -0.55
C GLU A 434 4.03 -11.55 -0.27
N ILE A 435 4.68 -12.35 -1.13
CA ILE A 435 4.68 -13.81 -0.99
C ILE A 435 5.39 -14.27 0.28
N LEU A 436 6.52 -13.64 0.64
CA LEU A 436 7.22 -13.90 1.90
C LEU A 436 6.30 -13.65 3.10
N LEU A 437 5.58 -12.53 3.08
CA LEU A 437 4.65 -12.14 4.14
C LEU A 437 3.41 -13.05 4.19
N ASN A 438 2.90 -13.46 3.02
CA ASN A 438 1.79 -14.40 2.94
C ASN A 438 2.18 -15.76 3.53
N TYR A 439 3.39 -16.24 3.21
CA TYR A 439 3.92 -17.48 3.77
C TYR A 439 4.09 -17.40 5.28
N ALA A 440 4.72 -16.34 5.77
CA ALA A 440 4.95 -16.14 7.20
C ALA A 440 3.63 -16.16 8.00
N GLU A 441 2.62 -15.41 7.55
CA GLU A 441 1.33 -15.36 8.23
C GLU A 441 0.61 -16.71 8.16
N ALA A 442 0.59 -17.39 6.99
CA ALA A 442 -0.03 -18.70 6.85
C ALA A 442 0.66 -19.78 7.72
N MET A 443 1.98 -19.72 7.86
CA MET A 443 2.72 -20.59 8.76
C MET A 443 2.33 -20.33 10.23
N TYR A 444 2.20 -19.06 10.62
CA TYR A 444 1.74 -18.73 11.97
C TYR A 444 0.31 -19.22 12.22
N GLU A 445 -0.60 -18.93 11.31
CA GLU A 445 -2.03 -19.27 11.44
C GLU A 445 -2.28 -20.77 11.56
N THR A 446 -1.33 -21.58 11.10
CA THR A 446 -1.34 -23.05 11.20
C THR A 446 -0.43 -23.61 12.29
N GLY A 447 0.14 -22.77 13.17
CA GLY A 447 0.99 -23.20 14.29
C GLY A 447 2.38 -23.70 13.89
N ALA A 448 2.87 -23.32 12.71
CA ALA A 448 4.15 -23.80 12.14
C ALA A 448 5.20 -22.68 11.96
N PHE A 449 4.96 -21.49 12.49
CA PHE A 449 5.92 -20.39 12.43
C PHE A 449 7.01 -20.56 13.50
N ASP A 450 8.23 -20.64 13.06
CA ASP A 450 9.42 -20.77 13.91
C ASP A 450 10.54 -19.82 13.45
N GLN A 451 11.73 -19.90 14.07
CA GLN A 451 12.88 -19.08 13.69
C GLN A 451 13.33 -19.34 12.24
N ASN A 452 13.22 -20.58 11.74
CA ASN A 452 13.61 -20.88 10.35
C ASN A 452 12.68 -20.19 9.36
N VAL A 453 11.37 -20.19 9.64
CA VAL A 453 10.39 -19.47 8.82
C VAL A 453 10.65 -17.95 8.89
N ALA A 454 10.98 -17.41 10.07
CA ALA A 454 11.35 -16.01 10.21
C ALA A 454 12.59 -15.66 9.36
N GLU A 455 13.64 -16.52 9.35
CA GLU A 455 14.84 -16.31 8.52
C GLU A 455 14.55 -16.35 7.01
N GLU A 456 13.66 -17.24 6.58
CA GLU A 456 13.27 -17.35 5.18
C GLU A 456 12.35 -16.23 4.69
N THR A 457 11.74 -15.45 5.59
CA THR A 457 10.69 -14.45 5.30
C THR A 457 11.01 -13.08 5.89
N ILE A 458 10.55 -12.82 7.10
CA ILE A 458 10.65 -11.53 7.80
C ILE A 458 12.09 -11.02 7.83
N ASN A 459 13.05 -11.89 8.14
CA ASN A 459 14.45 -11.52 8.28
C ASN A 459 15.14 -11.19 6.95
N LYS A 460 14.63 -11.69 5.82
CA LYS A 460 15.08 -11.22 4.50
C LYS A 460 14.69 -9.76 4.28
N LEU A 461 13.45 -9.39 4.62
CA LEU A 461 12.93 -8.03 4.47
C LEU A 461 13.68 -7.07 5.40
N ARG A 462 13.85 -7.44 6.67
CA ARG A 462 14.59 -6.64 7.65
C ARG A 462 16.06 -6.46 7.27
N THR A 463 16.71 -7.51 6.79
CA THR A 463 18.11 -7.44 6.31
C THR A 463 18.25 -6.44 5.15
N ARG A 464 17.35 -6.52 4.15
CA ARG A 464 17.34 -5.56 3.04
C ARG A 464 17.11 -4.12 3.53
N ALA A 465 16.25 -3.96 4.54
CA ALA A 465 15.94 -2.66 5.12
C ALA A 465 17.04 -2.11 6.04
N GLY A 466 18.01 -2.91 6.46
CA GLY A 466 19.00 -2.51 7.46
C GLY A 466 18.43 -2.42 8.88
N VAL A 467 17.45 -3.27 9.18
CA VAL A 467 16.85 -3.45 10.51
C VAL A 467 17.32 -4.77 11.10
N GLU A 468 17.59 -4.80 12.40
CA GLU A 468 17.99 -6.02 13.10
C GLU A 468 16.94 -7.13 12.95
N LYS A 469 17.42 -8.36 12.84
CA LYS A 469 16.61 -9.54 12.60
C LYS A 469 15.65 -9.84 13.75
N MET A 470 14.48 -10.36 13.41
CA MET A 470 13.54 -10.91 14.37
C MET A 470 14.09 -12.21 14.96
N THR A 471 14.22 -12.25 16.28
CA THR A 471 14.46 -13.48 17.04
C THR A 471 13.14 -13.87 17.70
N VAL A 472 12.50 -14.94 17.21
CA VAL A 472 11.14 -15.32 17.62
C VAL A 472 11.03 -15.51 19.14
N ALA A 473 12.05 -16.11 19.76
CA ALA A 473 12.09 -16.34 21.21
C ALA A 473 12.11 -15.05 22.05
N ASN A 474 12.44 -13.92 21.45
CA ASN A 474 12.48 -12.62 22.14
C ASN A 474 11.18 -11.82 21.98
N ILE A 475 10.21 -12.34 21.23
CA ILE A 475 8.94 -11.67 20.98
C ILE A 475 7.91 -12.19 22.00
N ASP A 476 7.84 -11.52 23.14
CA ASP A 476 6.92 -11.82 24.23
C ASP A 476 5.89 -10.70 24.45
N GLU A 477 5.09 -10.82 25.50
CA GLU A 477 4.03 -9.86 25.86
C GLU A 477 4.56 -8.44 26.11
N ASN A 478 5.84 -8.28 26.40
CA ASN A 478 6.50 -7.00 26.69
C ASN A 478 7.17 -6.39 25.45
N PHE A 479 7.31 -7.16 24.37
CA PHE A 479 7.98 -6.69 23.16
C PHE A 479 7.25 -5.48 22.53
N ASP A 480 5.93 -5.50 22.51
CA ASP A 480 5.11 -4.34 22.16
C ASP A 480 3.92 -4.20 23.10
N PRO A 481 4.04 -3.39 24.16
CA PRO A 481 2.93 -3.15 25.08
C PRO A 481 1.74 -2.42 24.45
N LYS A 482 1.96 -1.78 23.28
CA LYS A 482 0.92 -1.07 22.49
C LYS A 482 0.45 -1.83 21.27
N ARG A 483 0.68 -3.15 21.22
CA ARG A 483 0.29 -3.97 20.06
C ARG A 483 -1.19 -3.91 19.79
N GLY A 484 -1.54 -4.17 18.53
CA GLY A 484 -2.90 -4.06 18.03
C GLY A 484 -3.89 -5.02 18.66
N LYS A 485 -5.17 -4.66 18.51
CA LYS A 485 -6.32 -5.48 18.95
C LYS A 485 -7.16 -5.88 17.76
N TYR A 486 -7.70 -7.08 17.80
CA TYR A 486 -8.79 -7.49 16.92
C TYR A 486 -10.11 -7.58 17.70
N TYR A 487 -11.22 -7.53 16.98
CA TYR A 487 -12.56 -7.44 17.58
C TYR A 487 -13.42 -8.62 17.12
N PRO A 488 -13.43 -9.75 17.88
CA PRO A 488 -14.34 -10.87 17.61
C PRO A 488 -15.81 -10.43 17.61
N LYS A 489 -16.66 -11.24 17.03
CA LYS A 489 -18.10 -10.98 17.05
C LYS A 489 -18.58 -10.79 18.51
N ASN A 490 -19.33 -9.72 18.75
CA ASN A 490 -19.85 -9.37 20.09
C ASN A 490 -18.76 -8.98 21.14
N ASN A 491 -17.56 -8.62 20.72
CA ASN A 491 -16.52 -8.11 21.63
C ASN A 491 -16.11 -6.69 21.21
N THR A 492 -16.59 -5.69 21.93
CA THR A 492 -16.33 -4.25 21.66
C THR A 492 -15.05 -3.73 22.31
N THR A 493 -14.44 -4.48 23.23
CA THR A 493 -13.20 -4.07 23.90
C THR A 493 -11.94 -4.48 23.11
N GLY A 494 -12.09 -5.45 22.21
CA GLY A 494 -11.01 -6.03 21.44
C GLY A 494 -10.09 -6.94 22.28
N ILE A 495 -9.41 -7.83 21.59
CA ILE A 495 -8.43 -8.77 22.15
C ILE A 495 -7.07 -8.40 21.60
N LEU A 496 -6.06 -8.31 22.45
CA LEU A 496 -4.67 -8.10 22.00
C LEU A 496 -4.26 -9.23 21.05
N VAL A 497 -3.63 -8.87 19.94
CA VAL A 497 -3.05 -9.84 19.02
C VAL A 497 -1.87 -10.53 19.70
N ASP A 498 -1.67 -11.81 19.45
CA ASP A 498 -0.47 -12.53 19.92
C ASP A 498 0.81 -11.79 19.51
N PRO A 499 1.81 -11.68 20.37
CA PRO A 499 3.01 -10.87 20.09
C PRO A 499 3.72 -11.23 18.78
N VAL A 500 3.91 -12.52 18.51
CA VAL A 500 4.59 -12.98 17.28
C VAL A 500 3.76 -12.67 16.05
N LEU A 501 2.44 -12.92 16.12
CA LEU A 501 1.54 -12.57 15.02
C LEU A 501 1.50 -11.07 14.77
N TRP A 502 1.55 -10.28 15.85
CA TRP A 502 1.58 -8.83 15.71
C TRP A 502 2.84 -8.36 14.97
N GLU A 503 4.00 -8.95 15.26
CA GLU A 503 5.24 -8.61 14.55
C GLU A 503 5.20 -9.02 13.07
N ILE A 504 4.59 -10.17 12.74
CA ILE A 504 4.36 -10.56 11.34
C ILE A 504 3.44 -9.54 10.63
N ARG A 505 2.35 -9.13 11.28
CA ARG A 505 1.41 -8.13 10.74
C ARG A 505 2.05 -6.74 10.65
N ARG A 506 2.86 -6.35 11.62
CA ARG A 506 3.64 -5.11 11.59
C ARG A 506 4.57 -5.09 10.38
N GLU A 507 5.33 -6.16 10.19
CA GLU A 507 6.24 -6.27 9.04
C GLU A 507 5.48 -6.15 7.72
N ARG A 508 4.30 -6.79 7.63
CA ARG A 508 3.42 -6.67 6.47
C ARG A 508 2.92 -5.24 6.25
N ILE A 509 2.48 -4.56 7.30
CA ILE A 509 2.01 -3.16 7.22
C ILE A 509 3.14 -2.26 6.70
N ILE A 510 4.34 -2.38 7.25
CA ILE A 510 5.49 -1.55 6.90
C ILE A 510 5.97 -1.85 5.47
N GLU A 511 6.11 -3.12 5.12
CA GLU A 511 6.63 -3.53 3.81
C GLU A 511 5.68 -3.16 2.67
N LEU A 512 4.38 -3.32 2.87
CA LEU A 512 3.36 -3.06 1.86
C LEU A 512 2.68 -1.69 2.02
N MET A 513 3.24 -0.80 2.85
CA MET A 513 2.71 0.55 3.05
C MET A 513 2.65 1.32 1.74
N GLY A 514 1.50 1.93 1.45
CA GLY A 514 1.26 2.67 0.22
C GLY A 514 0.98 1.80 -1.01
N GLU A 515 0.69 0.49 -0.82
CA GLU A 515 0.42 -0.45 -1.91
C GLU A 515 -1.04 -0.91 -1.97
N GLY A 516 -1.90 -0.37 -1.10
CA GLY A 516 -3.35 -0.61 -1.12
C GLY A 516 -3.82 -1.88 -0.43
N PHE A 517 -2.94 -2.61 0.26
CA PHE A 517 -3.31 -3.86 0.94
C PHE A 517 -4.06 -3.65 2.26
N GLY A 518 -3.89 -2.50 2.89
CA GLY A 518 -4.37 -2.26 4.24
C GLY A 518 -5.86 -2.49 4.44
N PHE A 519 -6.70 -2.06 3.50
CA PHE A 519 -8.15 -2.24 3.61
C PHE A 519 -8.60 -3.71 3.66
N TYR A 520 -7.94 -4.57 2.90
CA TYR A 520 -8.19 -6.01 2.95
C TYR A 520 -7.69 -6.59 4.28
N ASP A 521 -6.49 -6.19 4.70
CA ASP A 521 -5.82 -6.71 5.88
C ASP A 521 -6.58 -6.39 7.16
N VAL A 522 -6.96 -5.14 7.40
CA VAL A 522 -7.69 -4.76 8.63
C VAL A 522 -9.06 -5.42 8.74
N ARG A 523 -9.71 -5.67 7.60
CA ARG A 523 -11.02 -6.35 7.56
C ARG A 523 -10.88 -7.85 7.83
N ARG A 524 -9.96 -8.55 7.15
CA ARG A 524 -9.75 -9.98 7.36
C ARG A 524 -9.24 -10.30 8.77
N TRP A 525 -8.48 -9.39 9.39
CA TRP A 525 -8.01 -9.50 10.76
C TRP A 525 -9.03 -9.04 11.81
N ARG A 526 -10.12 -8.42 11.40
CA ARG A 526 -11.08 -7.73 12.28
C ARG A 526 -10.43 -6.67 13.17
N MET A 527 -9.52 -5.88 12.60
CA MET A 527 -8.75 -4.86 13.31
C MET A 527 -9.09 -3.43 12.89
N ALA A 528 -10.05 -3.23 11.99
CA ALA A 528 -10.39 -1.90 11.48
C ALA A 528 -10.65 -0.86 12.58
N PRO A 529 -11.43 -1.13 13.65
CA PRO A 529 -11.66 -0.13 14.70
C PRO A 529 -10.37 0.31 15.41
N TRP A 530 -9.41 -0.59 15.57
CA TRP A 530 -8.15 -0.26 16.23
C TRP A 530 -7.32 0.72 15.40
N PHE A 531 -7.15 0.45 14.10
CA PHE A 531 -6.36 1.31 13.21
C PHE A 531 -7.03 2.65 12.94
N VAL A 532 -8.33 2.65 12.76
CA VAL A 532 -9.07 3.90 12.51
C VAL A 532 -8.99 4.86 13.68
N ASN A 533 -8.99 4.34 14.91
CA ASN A 533 -8.87 5.18 16.10
C ASN A 533 -7.44 5.73 16.35
N MET A 534 -6.44 5.27 15.61
CA MET A 534 -5.07 5.79 15.71
C MET A 534 -4.84 7.14 15.00
N GLN A 535 -5.76 7.58 14.18
CA GLN A 535 -5.56 8.69 13.24
C GLN A 535 -5.60 10.10 13.86
N GLN A 536 -5.73 10.21 15.16
CA GLN A 536 -6.08 11.49 15.80
C GLN A 536 -4.96 12.53 15.78
N LYS A 537 -3.70 12.14 15.63
CA LYS A 537 -2.56 13.04 15.81
C LYS A 537 -1.54 13.00 14.68
N GLY A 538 -1.07 14.19 14.29
CA GLY A 538 0.12 14.38 13.48
C GLY A 538 1.38 14.46 14.34
N MET A 539 2.46 15.03 13.79
CA MET A 539 3.73 15.23 14.49
C MET A 539 3.58 16.16 15.71
N TRP A 540 4.55 16.11 16.60
CA TRP A 540 4.71 17.12 17.66
C TRP A 540 5.20 18.44 17.08
N ILE A 541 4.63 19.55 17.54
CA ILE A 541 4.98 20.88 17.09
C ILE A 541 4.84 21.91 18.22
N SER A 542 5.64 22.98 18.16
CA SER A 542 5.39 24.22 18.89
C SER A 542 4.49 25.16 18.09
N LYS A 543 3.49 25.79 18.71
CA LYS A 543 2.68 26.85 18.07
C LYS A 543 3.50 28.07 17.61
N ASN A 544 4.72 28.23 18.11
CA ASN A 544 5.65 29.22 17.58
C ASN A 544 6.05 28.96 16.13
N GLU A 545 6.07 27.67 15.71
CA GLU A 545 6.35 27.32 14.31
C GLU A 545 5.15 27.61 13.40
N LEU A 546 3.93 27.35 13.89
CA LEU A 546 2.72 27.57 13.11
C LEU A 546 1.50 27.80 14.02
N SER A 547 1.16 29.05 14.24
CA SER A 547 0.12 29.47 15.19
C SER A 547 -1.31 29.08 14.78
N SER A 548 -1.54 28.73 13.52
CA SER A 548 -2.88 28.37 13.00
C SER A 548 -3.28 26.93 13.25
N LEU A 549 -2.38 26.07 13.73
CA LEU A 549 -2.68 24.69 14.03
C LEU A 549 -3.38 24.54 15.38
N THR A 550 -4.29 23.59 15.43
CA THR A 550 -4.88 23.11 16.69
C THR A 550 -4.11 21.90 17.18
N LEU A 551 -3.94 21.80 18.48
CA LEU A 551 -3.20 20.71 19.13
C LEU A 551 -4.17 19.72 19.75
N LEU A 552 -3.72 18.46 19.84
CA LEU A 552 -4.47 17.38 20.49
C LEU A 552 -4.31 17.48 22.01
N ASN A 553 -5.39 17.63 22.71
CA ASN A 553 -5.44 17.37 24.14
C ASN A 553 -5.50 15.85 24.35
N GLU A 554 -4.38 15.23 24.67
CA GLU A 554 -4.28 13.78 24.81
C GLU A 554 -5.13 13.21 25.96
N THR A 555 -5.49 14.05 26.94
CA THR A 555 -6.35 13.62 28.06
C THR A 555 -7.81 13.49 27.63
N THR A 556 -8.29 14.39 26.81
CA THR A 556 -9.69 14.42 26.37
C THR A 556 -9.89 13.79 25.00
N GLY A 557 -8.81 13.60 24.22
CA GLY A 557 -8.88 13.14 22.83
C GLY A 557 -9.50 14.17 21.89
N THR A 558 -9.54 15.46 22.29
CA THR A 558 -10.18 16.53 21.53
C THR A 558 -9.18 17.62 21.14
N SER A 559 -9.57 18.48 20.19
CA SER A 559 -8.81 19.68 19.87
C SER A 559 -8.78 20.66 21.04
N ASP A 560 -7.64 21.34 21.23
CA ASP A 560 -7.53 22.48 22.17
C ASP A 560 -8.27 23.74 21.64
N GLY A 561 -8.78 23.69 20.41
CA GLY A 561 -9.48 24.79 19.76
C GLY A 561 -8.55 25.85 19.16
N ALA A 562 -9.12 26.74 18.34
CA ALA A 562 -8.38 27.78 17.64
C ALA A 562 -7.67 28.79 18.61
N ASN A 563 -8.19 28.95 19.80
CA ASN A 563 -7.63 29.81 20.86
C ASN A 563 -7.13 28.99 22.05
N GLY A 564 -6.76 27.73 21.84
CA GLY A 564 -6.30 26.86 22.91
C GLY A 564 -5.05 27.36 23.60
N SER A 565 -4.94 27.07 24.89
CA SER A 565 -3.83 27.50 25.73
C SER A 565 -2.56 26.67 25.59
N MET A 566 -2.60 25.57 24.87
CA MET A 566 -1.42 24.71 24.63
C MET A 566 -0.43 25.47 23.75
N THR A 567 0.84 25.43 24.12
CA THR A 567 1.94 26.06 23.37
C THR A 567 2.70 25.08 22.50
N GLU A 568 2.63 23.81 22.83
CA GLU A 568 3.24 22.70 22.08
C GLU A 568 2.42 21.42 22.28
N GLY A 569 2.53 20.48 21.37
CA GLY A 569 1.80 19.21 21.40
C GLY A 569 1.72 18.56 20.03
N TYR A 570 1.05 17.43 19.96
CA TYR A 570 0.73 16.80 18.69
C TYR A 570 -0.31 17.61 17.92
N ILE A 571 -0.14 17.71 16.62
CA ILE A 571 -1.14 18.30 15.74
C ILE A 571 -2.41 17.46 15.83
N TYR A 572 -3.54 18.13 16.06
CA TYR A 572 -4.85 17.50 16.02
C TYR A 572 -5.33 17.33 14.58
N LEU A 573 -5.60 16.12 14.17
CA LEU A 573 -6.04 15.83 12.81
C LEU A 573 -7.56 15.67 12.73
N PHE A 574 -8.15 14.88 13.61
CA PHE A 574 -9.60 14.81 13.77
C PHE A 574 -10.08 13.96 14.96
N ASN A 575 -11.36 14.01 15.26
CA ASN A 575 -11.94 13.65 16.55
C ASN A 575 -12.97 12.54 16.56
N ASP A 576 -13.41 12.02 15.47
CA ASP A 576 -14.51 11.08 15.57
C ASP A 576 -14.00 9.65 15.69
N PRO A 577 -14.05 9.05 16.92
CA PRO A 577 -13.92 7.62 17.01
C PRO A 577 -15.01 7.02 16.13
N ILE A 578 -14.66 6.06 15.29
CA ILE A 578 -15.67 5.31 14.57
C ILE A 578 -16.50 4.59 15.61
N LYS A 579 -17.73 5.01 15.74
CA LYS A 579 -18.72 4.25 16.46
C LYS A 579 -19.03 3.04 15.59
N GLU A 580 -18.93 1.85 16.19
CA GLU A 580 -19.33 0.58 15.59
C GLU A 580 -20.75 0.63 15.03
#